data_e85939d971ecf6c2bea715650b457038
#
_entry.id   e85939d971ecf6c2bea715650b457038
#
_cell.length_a   1.000
_cell.length_b   1.000
_cell.length_c   1.000
_cell.angle_alpha   90.00
_cell.angle_beta   90.00
_cell.angle_gamma   90.00
#
_symmetry.space_group_name_H-M   'P 1'
#
loop_
_entity.id
_entity.type
_entity.pdbx_description
1 polymer ?
#
loop_
_entity_poly.entity_id
_entity_poly.type
_entity_poly.pdbx_seq_one_letter_code
_entity_poly.pdbx_strand_id
1 'polypeptide(L)'
;MTRKEILFRENITLWNEYNTLIGAATTDLDEYAQTYKYQKALKESRAFDLERANESLRQKIAKAKAEKERAAKVEAFYQTPEGIRLLSELDAQELTAIVEFKETDEAMRRELQDYICRTLGEYWVLENLGPTCVSFAIRKPGSEKETVFGQTIEIFYERNSWFTGKDRFEVSVGSTGPFEALETEQGDRARFYIDLGRLLSDQQGLQALRERLFQHADKMNEIRRRIKAAQDRKDNPFTAESNL
;
A
#
# COMPACT_ATOMS: atom_id res chain seq x y z
N MET A 1 -23.66 -43.10 -13.69
CA MET A 1 -22.93 -41.85 -13.54
C MET A 1 -21.52 -42.02 -14.10
N THR A 2 -21.09 -41.19 -15.00
CA THR A 2 -19.74 -41.23 -15.59
C THR A 2 -18.69 -40.70 -14.62
N ARG A 3 -17.39 -41.08 -14.79
CA ARG A 3 -16.28 -40.51 -14.00
C ARG A 3 -16.28 -38.99 -14.04
N LYS A 4 -16.54 -38.40 -15.20
CA LYS A 4 -16.61 -36.94 -15.39
C LYS A 4 -17.74 -36.30 -14.58
N GLU A 5 -18.90 -36.93 -14.54
CA GLU A 5 -20.03 -36.44 -13.76
C GLU A 5 -19.76 -36.50 -12.24
N ILE A 6 -19.10 -37.58 -11.79
CA ILE A 6 -18.67 -37.73 -10.39
C ILE A 6 -17.73 -36.55 -10.01
N LEU A 7 -16.71 -36.32 -10.82
CA LEU A 7 -15.73 -35.23 -10.58
C LEU A 7 -16.38 -33.84 -10.61
N PHE A 8 -17.36 -33.64 -11.48
CA PHE A 8 -18.07 -32.35 -11.58
C PHE A 8 -18.96 -32.10 -10.36
N ARG A 9 -19.69 -33.12 -9.89
CA ARG A 9 -20.48 -33.02 -8.64
C ARG A 9 -19.59 -32.78 -7.43
N GLU A 10 -18.47 -33.49 -7.34
CA GLU A 10 -17.46 -33.28 -6.31
C GLU A 10 -16.92 -31.84 -6.32
N ASN A 11 -16.65 -31.28 -7.51
CA ASN A 11 -16.20 -29.89 -7.63
C ASN A 11 -17.18 -28.90 -7.00
N ILE A 12 -18.48 -29.05 -7.27
CA ILE A 12 -19.52 -28.21 -6.69
C ILE A 12 -19.60 -28.41 -5.17
N THR A 13 -19.50 -29.65 -4.68
CA THR A 13 -19.48 -29.91 -3.24
C THR A 13 -18.30 -29.26 -2.53
N LEU A 14 -17.10 -29.38 -3.08
CA LEU A 14 -15.90 -28.76 -2.55
C LEU A 14 -16.00 -27.24 -2.61
N TRP A 15 -16.55 -26.69 -3.69
CA TRP A 15 -16.80 -25.26 -3.82
C TRP A 15 -17.76 -24.75 -2.75
N ASN A 16 -18.84 -25.48 -2.47
CA ASN A 16 -19.77 -25.15 -1.40
C ASN A 16 -19.13 -25.22 -0.02
N GLU A 17 -18.31 -26.24 0.24
CA GLU A 17 -17.56 -26.36 1.49
C GLU A 17 -16.62 -25.15 1.67
N TYR A 18 -15.88 -24.79 0.64
CA TYR A 18 -15.01 -23.61 0.66
C TYR A 18 -15.81 -22.32 0.91
N ASN A 19 -16.91 -22.12 0.18
CA ASN A 19 -17.78 -20.96 0.35
C ASN A 19 -18.35 -20.83 1.77
N THR A 20 -18.77 -21.95 2.35
CA THR A 20 -19.23 -21.97 3.76
C THR A 20 -18.12 -21.54 4.73
N LEU A 21 -16.89 -21.97 4.48
CA LEU A 21 -15.76 -21.60 5.34
C LEU A 21 -15.45 -20.10 5.28
N ILE A 22 -15.60 -19.48 4.11
CA ILE A 22 -15.34 -18.03 3.91
C ILE A 22 -16.60 -17.17 4.06
N GLY A 23 -17.74 -17.74 4.44
CA GLY A 23 -18.99 -17.00 4.60
C GLY A 23 -19.64 -16.53 3.30
N ALA A 24 -19.32 -17.18 2.16
CA ALA A 24 -19.91 -16.88 0.87
C ALA A 24 -21.14 -17.76 0.57
N ALA A 25 -21.94 -17.35 -0.42
CA ALA A 25 -23.12 -18.08 -0.85
C ALA A 25 -22.79 -19.48 -1.41
N THR A 26 -23.61 -20.46 -1.09
CA THR A 26 -23.52 -21.83 -1.57
C THR A 26 -24.58 -22.10 -2.65
N THR A 27 -24.36 -23.15 -3.44
CA THR A 27 -25.27 -23.59 -4.49
C THR A 27 -25.90 -24.91 -4.07
N ASP A 28 -27.26 -25.00 -4.07
CA ASP A 28 -27.91 -26.28 -3.90
C ASP A 28 -27.58 -27.18 -5.09
N LEU A 29 -26.88 -28.29 -4.82
CA LEU A 29 -26.41 -29.20 -5.87
C LEU A 29 -27.57 -29.93 -6.58
N ASP A 30 -28.61 -30.30 -5.84
CA ASP A 30 -29.72 -31.07 -6.41
C ASP A 30 -30.61 -30.16 -7.27
N GLU A 31 -30.87 -28.97 -6.85
CA GLU A 31 -31.57 -27.95 -7.64
C GLU A 31 -30.73 -27.56 -8.87
N TYR A 32 -29.43 -27.30 -8.68
CA TYR A 32 -28.54 -26.92 -9.78
C TYR A 32 -28.39 -28.01 -10.82
N ALA A 33 -28.32 -29.30 -10.40
CA ALA A 33 -28.19 -30.42 -11.30
C ALA A 33 -29.36 -30.58 -12.29
N GLN A 34 -30.52 -30.00 -11.99
CA GLN A 34 -31.71 -29.99 -12.85
C GLN A 34 -31.67 -28.86 -13.89
N THR A 35 -30.71 -27.95 -13.81
CA THR A 35 -30.63 -26.78 -14.68
C THR A 35 -29.92 -27.08 -16.01
N TYR A 36 -30.35 -26.37 -17.06
CA TYR A 36 -29.61 -26.38 -18.35
C TYR A 36 -28.14 -25.92 -18.17
N LYS A 37 -27.86 -25.01 -17.24
CA LYS A 37 -26.50 -24.52 -16.94
C LYS A 37 -25.61 -25.65 -16.47
N TYR A 38 -26.11 -26.54 -15.58
CA TYR A 38 -25.36 -27.71 -15.13
C TYR A 38 -25.00 -28.63 -16.29
N GLN A 39 -25.99 -28.96 -17.14
CA GLN A 39 -25.79 -29.87 -18.27
C GLN A 39 -24.78 -29.31 -19.29
N LYS A 40 -24.86 -28.03 -19.54
CA LYS A 40 -23.91 -27.32 -20.41
C LYS A 40 -22.50 -27.35 -19.83
N ALA A 41 -22.34 -26.95 -18.56
CA ALA A 41 -21.05 -26.91 -17.88
C ALA A 41 -20.42 -28.31 -17.78
N LEU A 42 -21.22 -29.34 -17.46
CA LEU A 42 -20.76 -30.73 -17.45
C LEU A 42 -20.29 -31.17 -18.84
N LYS A 43 -20.98 -30.79 -19.91
CA LYS A 43 -20.61 -31.15 -21.29
C LYS A 43 -19.28 -30.51 -21.68
N GLU A 44 -19.07 -29.25 -21.33
CA GLU A 44 -17.89 -28.46 -21.67
C GLU A 44 -16.67 -28.81 -20.84
N SER A 45 -16.83 -29.34 -19.62
CA SER A 45 -15.74 -29.69 -18.73
C SER A 45 -14.96 -30.92 -19.22
N ARG A 46 -13.65 -30.95 -18.88
CA ARG A 46 -12.78 -32.13 -19.11
C ARG A 46 -12.44 -32.77 -17.78
N ALA A 47 -12.37 -34.11 -17.74
CA ALA A 47 -12.10 -34.85 -16.50
C ALA A 47 -10.75 -34.42 -15.85
N PHE A 48 -9.71 -34.23 -16.66
CA PHE A 48 -8.41 -33.81 -16.17
C PHE A 48 -8.45 -32.41 -15.51
N ASP A 49 -9.18 -31.47 -16.11
CA ASP A 49 -9.30 -30.10 -15.58
C ASP A 49 -10.10 -30.14 -14.26
N LEU A 50 -11.12 -30.97 -14.15
CA LEU A 50 -11.91 -31.17 -12.93
C LEU A 50 -11.08 -31.80 -11.80
N GLU A 51 -10.24 -32.80 -12.09
CA GLU A 51 -9.35 -33.39 -11.10
C GLU A 51 -8.39 -32.33 -10.51
N ARG A 52 -7.78 -31.53 -11.37
CA ARG A 52 -6.88 -30.44 -10.95
C ARG A 52 -7.60 -29.36 -10.16
N ALA A 53 -8.82 -28.99 -10.59
CA ALA A 53 -9.65 -28.02 -9.89
C ALA A 53 -10.06 -28.51 -8.50
N ASN A 54 -10.46 -29.80 -8.39
CA ASN A 54 -10.83 -30.42 -7.13
C ASN A 54 -9.65 -30.48 -6.16
N GLU A 55 -8.45 -30.82 -6.63
CA GLU A 55 -7.25 -30.81 -5.81
C GLU A 55 -6.91 -29.40 -5.30
N SER A 56 -6.99 -28.39 -6.17
CA SER A 56 -6.82 -27.00 -5.78
C SER A 56 -7.83 -26.53 -4.73
N LEU A 57 -9.11 -26.96 -4.85
CA LEU A 57 -10.15 -26.65 -3.87
C LEU A 57 -9.89 -27.33 -2.52
N ARG A 58 -9.47 -28.60 -2.50
CA ARG A 58 -9.10 -29.30 -1.27
C ARG A 58 -7.96 -28.58 -0.54
N GLN A 59 -6.95 -28.10 -1.26
CA GLN A 59 -5.85 -27.32 -0.68
C GLN A 59 -6.34 -25.98 -0.09
N LYS A 60 -7.24 -25.28 -0.81
CA LYS A 60 -7.86 -24.03 -0.30
C LYS A 60 -8.71 -24.30 0.95
N ILE A 61 -9.49 -25.39 0.96
CA ILE A 61 -10.29 -25.78 2.12
C ILE A 61 -9.40 -26.09 3.32
N ALA A 62 -8.35 -26.89 3.12
CA ALA A 62 -7.40 -27.22 4.18
C ALA A 62 -6.74 -25.95 4.75
N LYS A 63 -6.33 -25.02 3.89
CA LYS A 63 -5.78 -23.73 4.30
C LYS A 63 -6.79 -22.89 5.07
N ALA A 64 -8.02 -22.75 4.59
CA ALA A 64 -9.07 -21.98 5.26
C ALA A 64 -9.44 -22.56 6.64
N LYS A 65 -9.49 -23.91 6.77
CA LYS A 65 -9.70 -24.58 8.06
C LYS A 65 -8.56 -24.28 9.03
N ALA A 66 -7.32 -24.42 8.58
CA ALA A 66 -6.14 -24.13 9.41
C ALA A 66 -6.08 -22.67 9.85
N GLU A 67 -6.42 -21.73 8.97
CA GLU A 67 -6.52 -20.29 9.31
C GLU A 67 -7.61 -20.03 10.36
N LYS A 68 -8.78 -20.67 10.22
CA LYS A 68 -9.89 -20.55 11.19
C LYS A 68 -9.54 -21.13 12.56
N GLU A 69 -8.91 -22.30 12.59
CA GLU A 69 -8.41 -22.91 13.83
C GLU A 69 -7.35 -22.03 14.49
N ARG A 70 -6.45 -21.46 13.70
CA ARG A 70 -5.43 -20.52 14.21
C ARG A 70 -6.07 -19.26 14.77
N ALA A 71 -7.03 -18.66 14.08
CA ALA A 71 -7.74 -17.47 14.55
C ALA A 71 -8.44 -17.75 15.89
N ALA A 72 -9.11 -18.91 16.02
CA ALA A 72 -9.74 -19.30 17.29
C ALA A 72 -8.73 -19.47 18.42
N LYS A 73 -7.54 -20.04 18.16
CA LYS A 73 -6.45 -20.14 19.15
C LYS A 73 -5.93 -18.77 19.58
N VAL A 74 -5.75 -17.85 18.64
CA VAL A 74 -5.32 -16.47 18.91
C VAL A 74 -6.36 -15.74 19.76
N GLU A 75 -7.64 -15.86 19.39
CA GLU A 75 -8.75 -15.27 20.16
C GLU A 75 -8.80 -15.81 21.58
N ALA A 76 -8.71 -17.15 21.75
CA ALA A 76 -8.67 -17.77 23.07
C ALA A 76 -7.46 -17.34 23.90
N PHE A 77 -6.29 -17.19 23.27
CA PHE A 77 -5.08 -16.69 23.94
C PHE A 77 -5.30 -15.28 24.48
N TYR A 78 -5.89 -14.37 23.71
CA TYR A 78 -6.14 -13.00 24.14
C TYR A 78 -7.25 -12.86 25.20
N GLN A 79 -7.92 -13.95 25.59
CA GLN A 79 -8.78 -13.99 26.79
C GLN A 79 -8.00 -14.36 28.07
N THR A 80 -6.75 -14.78 27.95
CA THR A 80 -5.89 -15.08 29.10
C THR A 80 -5.24 -13.81 29.67
N PRO A 81 -4.87 -13.77 30.98
CA PRO A 81 -4.16 -12.62 31.57
C PRO A 81 -2.85 -12.30 30.84
N GLU A 82 -2.13 -13.30 30.36
CA GLU A 82 -0.90 -13.15 29.59
C GLU A 82 -1.17 -12.54 28.22
N GLY A 83 -2.19 -13.03 27.52
CA GLY A 83 -2.59 -12.50 26.21
C GLY A 83 -3.08 -11.06 26.30
N ILE A 84 -3.86 -10.70 27.31
CA ILE A 84 -4.32 -9.33 27.57
C ILE A 84 -3.12 -8.40 27.79
N ARG A 85 -2.14 -8.83 28.61
CA ARG A 85 -0.91 -8.05 28.84
C ARG A 85 -0.13 -7.84 27.56
N LEU A 86 0.11 -8.93 26.78
CA LEU A 86 0.83 -8.85 25.51
C LEU A 86 0.12 -7.93 24.53
N LEU A 87 -1.20 -8.03 24.39
CA LEU A 87 -1.98 -7.17 23.49
C LEU A 87 -1.82 -5.70 23.89
N SER A 88 -1.91 -5.38 25.17
CA SER A 88 -1.73 -4.01 25.69
C SER A 88 -0.31 -3.47 25.40
N GLU A 89 0.72 -4.31 25.56
CA GLU A 89 2.10 -3.94 25.24
C GLU A 89 2.29 -3.67 23.74
N LEU A 90 1.69 -4.51 22.88
CA LEU A 90 1.76 -4.35 21.41
C LEU A 90 0.97 -3.12 20.94
N ASP A 91 -0.20 -2.85 21.53
CA ASP A 91 -0.98 -1.64 21.24
C ASP A 91 -0.19 -0.38 21.60
N ALA A 92 0.49 -0.37 22.74
CA ALA A 92 1.33 0.76 23.14
C ALA A 92 2.53 0.95 22.22
N GLN A 93 3.18 -0.13 21.78
CA GLN A 93 4.29 -0.09 20.82
C GLN A 93 3.83 0.44 19.44
N GLU A 94 2.70 -0.06 18.94
CA GLU A 94 2.13 0.40 17.67
C GLU A 94 1.74 1.88 17.75
N LEU A 95 1.04 2.30 18.82
CA LEU A 95 0.66 3.69 19.01
C LEU A 95 1.88 4.62 19.06
N THR A 96 2.92 4.24 19.81
CA THR A 96 4.17 4.99 19.89
C THR A 96 4.81 5.14 18.50
N ALA A 97 4.85 4.07 17.72
CA ALA A 97 5.40 4.11 16.37
C ALA A 97 4.55 4.97 15.41
N ILE A 98 3.21 4.96 15.54
CA ILE A 98 2.32 5.82 14.76
C ILE A 98 2.52 7.29 15.10
N VAL A 99 2.69 7.63 16.37
CA VAL A 99 2.98 9.01 16.80
C VAL A 99 4.32 9.47 16.22
N GLU A 100 5.37 8.65 16.38
CA GLU A 100 6.70 8.94 15.82
C GLU A 100 6.66 9.10 14.30
N PHE A 101 5.84 8.29 13.60
CA PHE A 101 5.63 8.42 12.15
C PHE A 101 5.09 9.81 11.78
N LYS A 102 4.03 10.25 12.47
CA LYS A 102 3.41 11.55 12.22
C LYS A 102 4.38 12.70 12.51
N GLU A 103 5.04 12.68 13.65
CA GLU A 103 6.01 13.71 14.04
C GLU A 103 7.19 13.81 13.05
N THR A 104 7.69 12.65 12.60
CA THR A 104 8.77 12.57 11.61
C THR A 104 8.34 13.13 10.25
N ASP A 105 7.12 12.80 9.80
CA ASP A 105 6.56 13.31 8.53
C ASP A 105 6.33 14.84 8.61
N GLU A 106 5.72 15.32 9.70
CA GLU A 106 5.47 16.75 9.91
C GLU A 106 6.76 17.57 10.03
N ALA A 107 7.79 17.03 10.68
CA ALA A 107 9.10 17.69 10.78
C ALA A 107 9.73 17.83 9.39
N MET A 108 9.70 16.77 8.57
CA MET A 108 10.22 16.82 7.21
C MET A 108 9.44 17.76 6.32
N ARG A 109 8.10 17.79 6.44
CA ARG A 109 7.26 18.75 5.69
C ARG A 109 7.62 20.19 5.99
N ARG A 110 7.86 20.54 7.25
CA ARG A 110 8.31 21.87 7.66
C ARG A 110 9.68 22.19 7.08
N GLU A 111 10.63 21.28 7.18
CA GLU A 111 11.99 21.45 6.63
C GLU A 111 11.97 21.68 5.11
N LEU A 112 11.16 20.91 4.39
CA LEU A 112 10.96 21.06 2.93
C LEU A 112 10.32 22.39 2.57
N GLN A 113 9.29 22.80 3.30
CA GLN A 113 8.63 24.09 3.09
C GLN A 113 9.62 25.24 3.34
N ASP A 114 10.39 25.16 4.41
CA ASP A 114 11.41 26.19 4.73
C ASP A 114 12.53 26.24 3.68
N TYR A 115 12.95 25.08 3.17
CA TYR A 115 13.94 25.00 2.10
C TYR A 115 13.43 25.66 0.82
N ILE A 116 12.25 25.29 0.36
CA ILE A 116 11.71 25.82 -0.89
C ILE A 116 11.41 27.32 -0.80
N CYS A 117 10.88 27.79 0.34
CA CYS A 117 10.63 29.21 0.57
C CYS A 117 11.92 30.04 0.54
N ARG A 118 13.00 29.56 1.16
CA ARG A 118 14.31 30.24 1.14
C ARG A 118 14.93 30.25 -0.25
N THR A 119 14.76 29.18 -1.02
CA THR A 119 15.41 29.04 -2.33
C THR A 119 14.62 29.73 -3.43
N LEU A 120 13.30 29.63 -3.44
CA LEU A 120 12.44 30.08 -4.54
C LEU A 120 11.48 31.21 -4.15
N GLY A 121 11.17 31.39 -2.86
CA GLY A 121 10.28 32.41 -2.34
C GLY A 121 9.00 31.87 -1.72
N GLU A 122 8.30 32.69 -0.96
CA GLU A 122 7.17 32.33 -0.11
C GLU A 122 5.91 31.88 -0.89
N TYR A 123 5.87 32.13 -2.17
CA TYR A 123 4.76 31.68 -3.03
C TYR A 123 4.87 30.22 -3.47
N TRP A 124 5.99 29.56 -3.20
CA TRP A 124 6.15 28.12 -3.39
C TRP A 124 5.67 27.35 -2.16
N VAL A 125 4.93 26.30 -2.38
CA VAL A 125 4.39 25.45 -1.31
C VAL A 125 4.68 23.99 -1.56
N LEU A 126 4.92 23.26 -0.48
CA LEU A 126 4.96 21.80 -0.51
C LEU A 126 3.54 21.28 -0.78
N GLU A 127 3.35 20.63 -1.91
CA GLU A 127 2.08 20.02 -2.28
C GLU A 127 1.99 18.58 -1.77
N ASN A 128 3.04 17.80 -1.97
CA ASN A 128 3.07 16.40 -1.56
C ASN A 128 4.45 15.99 -1.04
N LEU A 129 4.45 15.13 -0.01
CA LEU A 129 5.59 14.36 0.45
C LEU A 129 5.20 12.88 0.43
N GLY A 130 5.60 12.19 -0.61
CA GLY A 130 5.42 10.75 -0.78
C GLY A 130 6.66 9.95 -0.39
N PRO A 131 6.61 8.62 -0.46
CA PRO A 131 7.73 7.75 -0.09
C PRO A 131 8.94 7.84 -1.05
N THR A 132 8.71 8.29 -2.27
CA THR A 132 9.73 8.34 -3.34
C THR A 132 9.69 9.63 -4.16
N CYS A 133 8.79 10.55 -3.82
CA CYS A 133 8.62 11.80 -4.56
C CYS A 133 8.14 12.91 -3.63
N VAL A 134 8.73 14.08 -3.80
CA VAL A 134 8.26 15.34 -3.23
C VAL A 134 7.83 16.25 -4.36
N SER A 135 6.68 16.91 -4.22
CA SER A 135 6.22 17.91 -5.19
C SER A 135 5.99 19.28 -4.54
N PHE A 136 6.39 20.33 -5.26
CA PHE A 136 6.19 21.71 -4.91
C PHE A 136 5.39 22.42 -6.00
N ALA A 137 4.43 23.23 -5.59
CA ALA A 137 3.58 24.01 -6.48
C ALA A 137 3.62 25.50 -6.16
N ILE A 138 3.24 26.32 -7.12
CA ILE A 138 3.10 27.77 -6.91
C ILE A 138 1.73 28.03 -6.28
N ARG A 139 1.72 28.80 -5.19
CA ARG A 139 0.48 29.25 -4.53
C ARG A 139 -0.23 30.26 -5.42
N LYS A 140 -1.55 30.09 -5.56
CA LYS A 140 -2.38 31.04 -6.29
C LYS A 140 -2.42 32.39 -5.55
N PRO A 141 -2.18 33.52 -6.24
CA PRO A 141 -2.26 34.83 -5.61
C PRO A 141 -3.60 35.05 -4.91
N GLY A 142 -3.54 35.52 -3.65
CA GLY A 142 -4.74 35.80 -2.86
C GLY A 142 -5.44 34.58 -2.23
N SER A 143 -4.91 33.38 -2.38
CA SER A 143 -5.38 32.17 -1.72
C SER A 143 -4.31 31.57 -0.83
N GLU A 144 -4.68 31.16 0.40
CA GLU A 144 -3.81 30.42 1.30
C GLU A 144 -3.75 28.92 0.99
N LYS A 145 -4.74 28.39 0.25
CA LYS A 145 -4.94 26.96 0.06
C LYS A 145 -4.89 26.48 -1.39
N GLU A 146 -5.09 27.38 -2.35
CA GLU A 146 -5.14 27.00 -3.76
C GLU A 146 -3.78 27.21 -4.43
N THR A 147 -3.33 26.19 -5.17
CA THR A 147 -2.14 26.24 -6.01
C THR A 147 -2.51 26.57 -7.45
N VAL A 148 -1.57 27.13 -8.21
CA VAL A 148 -1.74 27.35 -9.64
C VAL A 148 -1.65 25.99 -10.33
N PHE A 149 -2.72 25.56 -10.97
CA PHE A 149 -2.76 24.31 -11.72
C PHE A 149 -1.80 24.36 -12.91
N GLY A 150 -1.03 23.31 -13.07
CA GLY A 150 -0.37 22.99 -14.33
C GLY A 150 1.12 22.68 -14.24
N GLN A 151 1.90 23.27 -13.33
CA GLN A 151 3.32 22.99 -13.25
C GLN A 151 3.78 22.83 -11.80
N THR A 152 4.45 21.71 -11.54
CA THR A 152 5.08 21.39 -10.26
C THR A 152 6.56 21.12 -10.46
N ILE A 153 7.36 21.40 -9.45
CA ILE A 153 8.70 20.85 -9.34
C ILE A 153 8.61 19.56 -8.55
N GLU A 154 9.06 18.48 -9.16
CA GLU A 154 9.07 17.15 -8.55
C GLU A 154 10.51 16.72 -8.29
N ILE A 155 10.76 16.23 -7.08
CA ILE A 155 12.04 15.63 -6.69
C ILE A 155 11.77 14.16 -6.42
N PHE A 156 12.25 13.32 -7.32
CA PHE A 156 12.21 11.86 -7.16
C PHE A 156 13.44 11.42 -6.36
N TYR A 157 13.20 10.56 -5.36
CA TYR A 157 14.25 9.97 -4.55
C TYR A 157 13.89 8.53 -4.18
N GLU A 158 14.82 7.61 -4.38
CA GLU A 158 14.61 6.19 -4.12
C GLU A 158 15.94 5.53 -3.79
N ARG A 159 16.00 4.79 -2.67
CA ARG A 159 17.14 3.93 -2.32
C ARG A 159 17.10 2.65 -3.12
N ASN A 160 18.23 2.26 -3.68
CA ASN A 160 18.37 0.99 -4.41
C ASN A 160 17.23 0.78 -5.41
N SER A 161 16.99 1.78 -6.29
CA SER A 161 15.95 1.68 -7.31
C SER A 161 15.97 0.31 -7.99
N TRP A 162 14.84 -0.37 -7.99
CA TRP A 162 14.72 -1.74 -8.49
C TRP A 162 15.09 -1.86 -9.98
N PHE A 163 15.02 -0.76 -10.74
CA PHE A 163 15.44 -0.72 -12.13
C PHE A 163 16.96 -0.66 -12.32
N THR A 164 17.67 0.05 -11.45
CA THR A 164 19.09 0.37 -11.64
C THR A 164 19.99 -0.21 -10.56
N GLY A 165 19.44 -0.65 -9.42
CA GLY A 165 20.19 -1.05 -8.23
C GLY A 165 20.98 0.10 -7.59
N LYS A 166 20.71 1.36 -7.96
CA LYS A 166 21.40 2.56 -7.46
C LYS A 166 20.39 3.53 -6.86
N ASP A 167 20.86 4.39 -5.98
CA ASP A 167 20.07 5.49 -5.43
C ASP A 167 19.67 6.45 -6.56
N ARG A 168 18.40 6.78 -6.64
CA ARG A 168 17.85 7.77 -7.56
C ARG A 168 17.60 9.08 -6.83
N PHE A 169 18.08 10.18 -7.39
CA PHE A 169 17.71 11.52 -6.98
C PHE A 169 17.66 12.39 -8.24
N GLU A 170 16.49 12.90 -8.55
CA GLU A 170 16.24 13.61 -9.82
C GLU A 170 15.23 14.72 -9.60
N VAL A 171 15.53 15.91 -10.11
CA VAL A 171 14.62 17.05 -10.15
C VAL A 171 13.98 17.11 -11.54
N SER A 172 12.66 17.09 -11.60
CA SER A 172 11.91 17.16 -12.84
C SER A 172 10.74 18.13 -12.76
N VAL A 173 10.14 18.40 -13.89
CA VAL A 173 8.90 19.17 -13.99
C VAL A 173 7.75 18.19 -14.11
N GLY A 174 6.82 18.25 -13.16
CA GLY A 174 5.56 17.52 -13.20
C GLY A 174 4.42 18.40 -13.70
N SER A 175 3.31 17.75 -14.04
CA SER A 175 2.05 18.43 -14.29
C SER A 175 0.94 17.79 -13.46
N THR A 176 0.22 18.61 -12.70
CA THR A 176 -0.94 18.15 -11.93
C THR A 176 -2.23 18.50 -12.69
N GLY A 177 -2.92 17.47 -13.18
CA GLY A 177 -4.28 17.57 -13.71
C GLY A 177 -4.40 17.38 -15.23
N PRO A 178 -5.65 17.21 -15.72
CA PRO A 178 -5.91 17.14 -17.15
C PRO A 178 -5.50 18.46 -17.80
N PHE A 179 -4.93 18.35 -19.00
CA PHE A 179 -4.45 19.43 -19.86
C PHE A 179 -5.56 20.41 -20.31
N GLU A 180 -6.38 20.89 -19.43
CA GLU A 180 -7.11 22.12 -19.68
C GLU A 180 -6.12 23.24 -19.39
N ALA A 181 -5.50 23.74 -20.44
CA ALA A 181 -4.69 24.93 -20.44
C ALA A 181 -5.55 26.08 -19.87
N LEU A 182 -5.57 26.23 -18.57
CA LEU A 182 -5.83 27.55 -18.02
C LEU A 182 -4.73 28.42 -18.60
N GLU A 183 -5.14 29.47 -19.30
CA GLU A 183 -4.25 30.52 -19.80
C GLU A 183 -3.47 31.08 -18.60
N THR A 184 -2.39 30.39 -18.24
CA THR A 184 -1.40 30.93 -17.33
C THR A 184 -0.84 32.16 -18.02
N GLU A 185 -0.97 33.31 -17.43
CA GLU A 185 -0.35 34.53 -17.93
C GLU A 185 1.10 34.23 -18.29
N GLN A 186 1.59 34.70 -19.44
CA GLN A 186 2.96 34.41 -19.92
C GLN A 186 4.03 34.72 -18.85
N GLY A 187 3.73 35.60 -17.90
CA GLY A 187 4.58 35.93 -16.76
C GLY A 187 4.80 34.79 -15.76
N ASP A 188 3.79 33.98 -15.48
CA ASP A 188 3.88 32.89 -14.50
C ASP A 188 4.71 31.73 -15.04
N ARG A 189 4.62 31.46 -16.33
CA ARG A 189 5.44 30.43 -16.97
C ARG A 189 6.93 30.82 -17.00
N ALA A 190 7.24 32.06 -17.33
CA ALA A 190 8.61 32.56 -17.32
C ALA A 190 9.20 32.52 -15.90
N ARG A 191 8.44 32.91 -14.90
CA ARG A 191 8.83 32.88 -13.47
C ARG A 191 9.11 31.44 -13.02
N PHE A 192 8.27 30.48 -13.38
CA PHE A 192 8.47 29.07 -13.07
C PHE A 192 9.85 28.58 -13.54
N TYR A 193 10.21 28.82 -14.79
CA TYR A 193 11.50 28.38 -15.34
C TYR A 193 12.70 29.12 -14.73
N ILE A 194 12.56 30.39 -14.36
CA ILE A 194 13.60 31.14 -13.62
C ILE A 194 13.83 30.50 -12.25
N ASP A 195 12.77 30.19 -11.54
CA ASP A 195 12.82 29.55 -10.22
C ASP A 195 13.38 28.12 -10.29
N LEU A 196 12.96 27.33 -11.28
CA LEU A 196 13.56 26.03 -11.54
C LEU A 196 15.06 26.13 -11.81
N GLY A 197 15.49 27.10 -12.63
CA GLY A 197 16.90 27.36 -12.89
C GLY A 197 17.66 27.74 -11.63
N ARG A 198 17.05 28.53 -10.74
CA ARG A 198 17.61 28.92 -9.42
C ARG A 198 17.79 27.68 -8.53
N LEU A 199 16.75 26.82 -8.43
CA LEU A 199 16.83 25.57 -7.67
C LEU A 199 17.94 24.66 -8.20
N LEU A 200 18.00 24.46 -9.51
CA LEU A 200 19.02 23.60 -10.14
C LEU A 200 20.46 24.16 -9.99
N SER A 201 20.59 25.46 -9.80
CA SER A 201 21.88 26.10 -9.53
C SER A 201 22.34 25.96 -8.07
N ASP A 202 21.44 25.66 -7.14
CA ASP A 202 21.76 25.43 -5.72
C ASP A 202 22.24 23.99 -5.48
N GLN A 203 23.41 23.65 -6.02
CA GLN A 203 23.98 22.31 -5.92
C GLN A 203 24.21 21.86 -4.47
N GLN A 204 24.62 22.76 -3.59
CA GLN A 204 24.85 22.44 -2.17
C GLN A 204 23.54 22.19 -1.44
N GLY A 205 22.53 23.02 -1.66
CA GLY A 205 21.20 22.83 -1.09
C GLY A 205 20.55 21.55 -1.57
N LEU A 206 20.64 21.25 -2.87
CA LEU A 206 20.12 19.98 -3.43
C LEU A 206 20.84 18.75 -2.88
N GLN A 207 22.17 18.81 -2.69
CA GLN A 207 22.90 17.69 -2.08
C GLN A 207 22.50 17.48 -0.62
N ALA A 208 22.37 18.55 0.16
CA ALA A 208 21.90 18.47 1.53
C ALA A 208 20.46 17.94 1.60
N LEU A 209 19.59 18.41 0.71
CA LEU A 209 18.21 17.94 0.60
C LEU A 209 18.13 16.45 0.25
N ARG A 210 18.97 15.99 -0.69
CA ARG A 210 19.09 14.57 -1.03
C ARG A 210 19.38 13.71 0.19
N GLU A 211 20.39 14.10 0.97
CA GLU A 211 20.77 13.33 2.18
C GLU A 211 19.64 13.30 3.20
N ARG A 212 18.96 14.42 3.41
CA ARG A 212 17.82 14.52 4.32
C ARG A 212 16.62 13.66 3.88
N LEU A 213 16.27 13.68 2.60
CA LEU A 213 15.18 12.86 2.05
C LEU A 213 15.48 11.37 2.19
N PHE A 214 16.72 10.96 1.95
CA PHE A 214 17.10 9.55 2.14
C PHE A 214 17.08 9.14 3.62
N GLN A 215 17.58 9.99 4.54
CA GLN A 215 17.49 9.73 5.98
C GLN A 215 16.04 9.64 6.44
N HIS A 216 15.16 10.53 5.96
CA HIS A 216 13.74 10.50 6.23
C HIS A 216 13.10 9.19 5.72
N ALA A 217 13.37 8.81 4.47
CA ALA A 217 12.86 7.56 3.90
C ALA A 217 13.29 6.33 4.69
N ASP A 218 14.57 6.25 5.09
CA ASP A 218 15.11 5.16 5.89
C ASP A 218 14.41 5.09 7.26
N LYS A 219 14.25 6.23 7.93
CA LYS A 219 13.55 6.33 9.21
C LYS A 219 12.08 5.95 9.10
N MET A 220 11.37 6.43 8.08
CA MET A 220 9.97 6.09 7.83
C MET A 220 9.78 4.60 7.56
N ASN A 221 10.72 3.98 6.82
CA ASN A 221 10.70 2.55 6.56
C ASN A 221 10.96 1.72 7.83
N GLU A 222 11.83 2.20 8.72
CA GLU A 222 12.06 1.56 10.02
C GLU A 222 10.79 1.61 10.88
N ILE A 223 10.15 2.78 10.98
CA ILE A 223 8.91 2.94 11.75
C ILE A 223 7.80 2.04 11.18
N ARG A 224 7.63 1.99 9.85
CA ARG A 224 6.66 1.09 9.21
C ARG A 224 6.92 -0.38 9.53
N ARG A 225 8.20 -0.81 9.57
CA ARG A 225 8.54 -2.18 9.98
C ARG A 225 8.16 -2.45 11.42
N ARG A 226 8.35 -1.49 12.36
CA ARG A 226 7.94 -1.64 13.76
C ARG A 226 6.44 -1.75 13.90
N ILE A 227 5.67 -0.90 13.19
CA ILE A 227 4.19 -0.99 13.16
C ILE A 227 3.78 -2.37 12.65
N LYS A 228 4.33 -2.79 11.51
CA LYS A 228 4.01 -4.08 10.92
C LYS A 228 4.38 -5.25 11.84
N ALA A 229 5.55 -5.20 12.47
CA ALA A 229 5.98 -6.24 13.40
C ALA A 229 5.04 -6.38 14.61
N ALA A 230 4.53 -5.25 15.15
CA ALA A 230 3.54 -5.27 16.21
C ALA A 230 2.21 -5.90 15.73
N GLN A 231 1.75 -5.55 14.52
CA GLN A 231 0.54 -6.12 13.92
C GLN A 231 0.71 -7.62 13.63
N ASP A 232 1.81 -8.03 12.98
CA ASP A 232 2.11 -9.43 12.68
C ASP A 232 2.16 -10.28 13.98
N ARG A 233 2.67 -9.69 15.08
CA ARG A 233 2.70 -10.36 16.39
C ARG A 233 1.33 -10.43 17.06
N LYS A 234 0.45 -9.45 16.83
CA LYS A 234 -0.96 -9.54 17.27
C LYS A 234 -1.70 -10.65 16.53
N ASP A 235 -1.45 -10.78 15.22
CA ASP A 235 -2.06 -11.82 14.39
C ASP A 235 -1.49 -13.23 14.70
N ASN A 236 -0.28 -13.30 15.26
CA ASN A 236 0.39 -14.55 15.61
C ASN A 236 1.26 -14.43 16.87
N PRO A 237 0.64 -14.43 18.05
CA PRO A 237 1.36 -14.28 19.32
C PRO A 237 2.32 -15.45 19.63
N PHE A 238 2.18 -16.59 18.95
CA PHE A 238 2.95 -17.80 19.20
C PHE A 238 4.28 -17.87 18.41
N THR A 239 4.60 -16.92 17.55
CA THR A 239 5.85 -16.95 16.75
C THR A 239 7.10 -16.51 17.49
N ALA A 240 6.99 -16.01 18.71
CA ALA A 240 8.13 -15.52 19.49
C ALA A 240 9.02 -16.64 20.09
N GLU A 241 8.58 -17.89 20.11
CA GLU A 241 9.34 -19.01 20.71
C GLU A 241 10.28 -19.73 19.77
N SER A 242 10.29 -19.39 18.45
CA SER A 242 11.09 -20.11 17.46
C SER A 242 12.45 -19.44 17.13
N ASN A 243 12.79 -18.31 17.74
CA ASN A 243 14.01 -17.53 17.46
C ASN A 243 14.85 -17.20 18.70
N LEU A 244 14.82 -18.08 19.74
CA LEU A 244 15.78 -18.05 20.86
C LEU A 244 16.71 -19.24 20.79
#